data_4f9ddf625a66c9359cb2b56c176d1f6c
#
_entry.id   4f9ddf625a66c9359cb2b56c176d1f6c
#
_cell.length_a   1.000
_cell.length_b   1.000
_cell.length_c   1.000
_cell.angle_alpha   90.00
_cell.angle_beta   90.00
_cell.angle_gamma   90.00
#
_symmetry.space_group_name_H-M   'P 1'
#
loop_
_entity.id
_entity.type
_entity.pdbx_description
1 polymer ?
#
loop_
_entity_poly.entity_id
_entity_poly.type
_entity_poly.pdbx_seq_one_letter_code
_entity_poly.pdbx_strand_id
1 'polypeptide(L)'
;CIVGIVTDYVNIWEKPEHLSGITISDPLPAARAALETLKDQVDVTLCIYHGGFERDLATGRVLSATHENVAYRLCQELDFDLLLTGHQHMTVHGQTLCGTFVVQPTDRGQEFLHIEAAVSEAGKRFTSETVPASGACRREWLDEFAGMERGAQDWLDQVVGHLPQPLLPDTP
;
A
#
# COMPACT_ATOMS: atom_id res chain seq x y z
N CYS A 1 -0.55 -18.57 -3.59
CA CYS A 1 0.06 -17.68 -4.59
C CYS A 1 0.12 -16.26 -4.05
N ILE A 2 1.21 -15.53 -4.33
CA ILE A 2 1.35 -14.11 -4.00
C ILE A 2 1.71 -13.37 -5.29
N VAL A 3 0.91 -12.38 -5.65
CA VAL A 3 1.12 -11.48 -6.79
C VAL A 3 1.44 -10.09 -6.26
N GLY A 4 2.58 -9.52 -6.63
CA GLY A 4 2.97 -8.15 -6.28
C GLY A 4 2.81 -7.22 -7.47
N ILE A 5 2.13 -6.09 -7.29
CA ILE A 5 1.94 -5.05 -8.29
C ILE A 5 2.10 -3.66 -7.66
N VAL A 6 2.37 -2.68 -8.50
CA VAL A 6 2.53 -1.27 -8.12
C VAL A 6 1.72 -0.41 -9.09
N THR A 7 1.29 0.77 -8.63
CA THR A 7 0.64 1.74 -9.51
C THR A 7 1.58 2.17 -10.65
N ASP A 8 1.06 2.28 -11.85
CA ASP A 8 1.79 2.78 -13.02
C ASP A 8 2.04 4.30 -12.97
N TYR A 9 1.44 4.99 -12.00
CA TYR A 9 1.71 6.40 -11.73
C TYR A 9 3.15 6.70 -11.32
N VAL A 10 3.93 5.71 -10.94
CA VAL A 10 5.39 5.84 -10.79
C VAL A 10 6.03 6.43 -12.07
N ASN A 11 5.51 6.11 -13.26
CA ASN A 11 5.95 6.71 -14.52
C ASN A 11 5.72 8.24 -14.61
N ILE A 12 4.81 8.79 -13.78
CA ILE A 12 4.49 10.23 -13.75
C ILE A 12 5.31 10.93 -12.67
N TRP A 13 5.55 10.27 -11.54
CA TRP A 13 6.23 10.86 -10.40
C TRP A 13 7.75 10.81 -10.51
N GLU A 14 8.28 9.73 -11.12
CA GLU A 14 9.72 9.52 -11.19
C GLU A 14 10.33 10.23 -12.40
N LYS A 15 11.58 10.64 -12.22
CA LYS A 15 12.35 11.17 -13.33
C LYS A 15 12.72 10.06 -14.31
N PRO A 16 12.77 10.36 -15.63
CA PRO A 16 13.12 9.35 -16.64
C PRO A 16 14.42 8.61 -16.37
N GLU A 17 15.42 9.29 -15.81
CA GLU A 17 16.71 8.67 -15.46
C GLU A 17 16.60 7.59 -14.38
N HIS A 18 15.62 7.70 -13.45
CA HIS A 18 15.38 6.69 -12.42
C HIS A 18 14.69 5.45 -12.98
N LEU A 19 13.98 5.60 -14.09
CA LEU A 19 13.26 4.51 -14.77
C LEU A 19 14.04 3.88 -15.92
N SER A 20 15.32 4.26 -16.07
CA SER A 20 16.15 3.71 -17.15
C SER A 20 16.24 2.18 -17.06
N GLY A 21 15.82 1.49 -18.12
CA GLY A 21 15.77 0.03 -18.17
C GLY A 21 14.60 -0.62 -17.40
N ILE A 22 13.67 0.19 -16.87
CA ILE A 22 12.48 -0.28 -16.14
C ILE A 22 11.24 0.11 -16.96
N THR A 23 10.30 -0.82 -17.11
CA THR A 23 8.99 -0.55 -17.68
C THR A 23 7.92 -0.88 -16.64
N ILE A 24 7.10 0.09 -16.27
CA ILE A 24 5.98 -0.08 -15.35
C ILE A 24 4.69 -0.04 -16.18
N SER A 25 3.99 -1.16 -16.21
CA SER A 25 2.75 -1.34 -16.97
C SER A 25 1.51 -1.17 -16.07
N ASP A 26 0.35 -1.02 -16.70
CA ASP A 26 -0.94 -0.99 -16.00
C ASP A 26 -1.06 -2.21 -15.05
N PRO A 27 -1.31 -1.98 -13.75
CA PRO A 27 -1.35 -3.04 -12.75
C PRO A 27 -2.51 -4.02 -12.93
N LEU A 28 -3.65 -3.59 -13.47
CA LEU A 28 -4.83 -4.45 -13.58
C LEU A 28 -4.66 -5.59 -14.61
N PRO A 29 -4.24 -5.35 -15.87
CA PRO A 29 -3.91 -6.43 -16.80
C PRO A 29 -2.76 -7.32 -16.31
N ALA A 30 -1.75 -6.74 -15.66
CA ALA A 30 -0.63 -7.49 -15.12
C ALA A 30 -1.07 -8.46 -14.00
N ALA A 31 -1.89 -7.98 -13.06
CA ALA A 31 -2.47 -8.81 -12.00
C ALA A 31 -3.36 -9.92 -12.56
N ARG A 32 -4.18 -9.61 -13.57
CA ARG A 32 -5.05 -10.58 -14.25
C ARG A 32 -4.23 -11.71 -14.86
N ALA A 33 -3.21 -11.39 -15.65
CA ALA A 33 -2.37 -12.38 -16.30
C ALA A 33 -1.66 -13.29 -15.29
N ALA A 34 -1.14 -12.73 -14.19
CA ALA A 34 -0.50 -13.49 -13.14
C ALA A 34 -1.49 -14.42 -12.42
N LEU A 35 -2.67 -13.91 -12.06
CA LEU A 35 -3.71 -14.69 -11.39
C LEU A 35 -4.20 -15.84 -12.26
N GLU A 36 -4.49 -15.61 -13.54
CA GLU A 36 -4.95 -16.65 -14.48
C GLU A 36 -3.94 -17.78 -14.64
N THR A 37 -2.65 -17.48 -14.55
CA THR A 37 -1.60 -18.49 -14.65
C THR A 37 -1.53 -19.39 -13.40
N LEU A 38 -1.89 -18.89 -12.23
CA LEU A 38 -1.57 -19.51 -10.96
C LEU A 38 -2.79 -20.00 -10.16
N LYS A 39 -3.99 -19.42 -10.37
CA LYS A 39 -5.18 -19.66 -9.53
C LYS A 39 -5.58 -21.12 -9.39
N ASP A 40 -5.42 -21.92 -10.45
CA ASP A 40 -5.81 -23.33 -10.45
C ASP A 40 -4.76 -24.27 -9.81
N GLN A 41 -3.63 -23.71 -9.34
CA GLN A 41 -2.51 -24.46 -8.77
C GLN A 41 -2.35 -24.20 -7.26
N VAL A 42 -3.22 -23.40 -6.65
CA VAL A 42 -3.07 -22.92 -5.28
C VAL A 42 -4.41 -22.87 -4.55
N ASP A 43 -4.35 -23.02 -3.22
CA ASP A 43 -5.53 -22.92 -2.37
C ASP A 43 -5.89 -21.47 -2.04
N VAL A 44 -4.91 -20.57 -2.01
CA VAL A 44 -5.11 -19.15 -1.67
C VAL A 44 -4.36 -18.24 -2.63
N THR A 45 -5.05 -17.20 -3.10
CA THR A 45 -4.52 -16.14 -3.94
C THR A 45 -4.46 -14.83 -3.17
N LEU A 46 -3.27 -14.24 -3.09
CA LEU A 46 -3.02 -12.98 -2.41
C LEU A 46 -2.43 -11.97 -3.40
N CYS A 47 -2.94 -10.76 -3.40
CA CYS A 47 -2.37 -9.63 -4.12
C CYS A 47 -1.80 -8.61 -3.13
N ILE A 48 -0.55 -8.19 -3.36
CA ILE A 48 0.08 -7.06 -2.68
C ILE A 48 0.13 -5.93 -3.70
N TYR A 49 -0.63 -4.88 -3.46
CA TYR A 49 -0.73 -3.73 -4.35
C TYR A 49 -0.25 -2.45 -3.67
N HIS A 50 0.87 -1.89 -4.13
CA HIS A 50 1.23 -0.51 -3.74
C HIS A 50 0.44 0.48 -4.57
N GLY A 51 -0.75 0.77 -4.12
CA GLY A 51 -1.78 1.65 -4.64
C GLY A 51 -3.02 1.54 -3.75
N GLY A 52 -3.99 2.39 -3.97
CA GLY A 52 -5.17 2.48 -3.11
C GLY A 52 -6.49 2.30 -3.87
N PHE A 53 -7.56 2.74 -3.24
CA PHE A 53 -8.93 2.61 -3.74
C PHE A 53 -9.38 3.89 -4.44
N GLU A 54 -9.85 3.75 -5.69
CA GLU A 54 -10.41 4.84 -6.49
C GLU A 54 -11.88 5.13 -6.16
N ARG A 55 -12.47 4.30 -5.29
CA ARG A 55 -13.86 4.44 -4.86
C ARG A 55 -13.98 4.34 -3.33
N ASP A 56 -14.99 4.98 -2.81
CA ASP A 56 -15.43 4.82 -1.43
C ASP A 56 -15.89 3.38 -1.18
N LEU A 57 -15.36 2.75 -0.16
CA LEU A 57 -15.56 1.31 0.09
C LEU A 57 -16.99 0.96 0.55
N ALA A 58 -17.69 1.91 1.16
CA ALA A 58 -19.05 1.69 1.67
C ALA A 58 -20.11 1.97 0.59
N THR A 59 -19.89 3.01 -0.22
CA THR A 59 -20.90 3.52 -1.17
C THR A 59 -20.59 3.17 -2.62
N GLY A 60 -19.36 2.80 -2.96
CA GLY A 60 -18.88 2.60 -4.33
C GLY A 60 -18.72 3.89 -5.14
N ARG A 61 -18.94 5.07 -4.51
CA ARG A 61 -18.80 6.37 -5.18
C ARG A 61 -17.35 6.59 -5.62
N VAL A 62 -17.17 7.04 -6.86
CA VAL A 62 -15.86 7.39 -7.39
C VAL A 62 -15.26 8.55 -6.59
N LEU A 63 -14.06 8.37 -6.06
CA LEU A 63 -13.29 9.36 -5.32
C LEU A 63 -12.24 10.02 -6.20
N SER A 64 -11.69 9.28 -7.16
CA SER A 64 -10.68 9.77 -8.10
C SER A 64 -11.03 9.35 -9.52
N ALA A 65 -10.88 10.28 -10.47
CA ALA A 65 -11.06 10.02 -11.90
C ALA A 65 -9.75 9.58 -12.59
N THR A 66 -8.63 9.58 -11.86
CA THR A 66 -7.35 9.10 -12.35
C THR A 66 -7.25 7.58 -12.23
N HIS A 67 -6.28 6.96 -12.89
CA HIS A 67 -5.99 5.52 -12.75
C HIS A 67 -4.84 5.24 -11.77
N GLU A 68 -4.46 6.22 -10.97
CA GLU A 68 -3.45 6.08 -9.91
C GLU A 68 -3.78 4.95 -8.93
N ASN A 69 -5.05 4.86 -8.55
CA ASN A 69 -5.56 3.86 -7.64
C ASN A 69 -6.58 3.00 -8.36
N VAL A 70 -6.46 1.68 -8.27
CA VAL A 70 -7.33 0.72 -8.95
C VAL A 70 -7.74 -0.47 -8.07
N ALA A 71 -7.55 -0.37 -6.74
CA ALA A 71 -7.81 -1.48 -5.84
C ALA A 71 -9.28 -1.91 -5.82
N TYR A 72 -10.21 -0.98 -5.96
CA TYR A 72 -11.63 -1.31 -6.05
C TYR A 72 -11.93 -2.12 -7.33
N ARG A 73 -11.36 -1.73 -8.46
CA ARG A 73 -11.47 -2.46 -9.73
C ARG A 73 -10.78 -3.82 -9.65
N LEU A 74 -9.65 -3.95 -8.98
CA LEU A 74 -9.02 -5.24 -8.75
C LEU A 74 -9.99 -6.21 -8.06
N CYS A 75 -10.69 -5.75 -7.02
CA CYS A 75 -11.71 -6.56 -6.34
C CYS A 75 -12.95 -6.84 -7.20
N GLN A 76 -13.33 -5.95 -8.11
CA GLN A 76 -14.48 -6.15 -8.99
C GLN A 76 -14.23 -7.10 -10.15
N GLU A 77 -13.00 -7.11 -10.67
CA GLU A 77 -12.66 -7.75 -11.93
C GLU A 77 -11.82 -9.02 -11.74
N LEU A 78 -11.22 -9.23 -10.55
CA LEU A 78 -10.31 -10.35 -10.28
C LEU A 78 -10.71 -11.05 -8.98
N ASP A 79 -10.57 -12.38 -8.98
CA ASP A 79 -10.97 -13.25 -7.87
C ASP A 79 -9.76 -13.54 -6.94
N PHE A 80 -9.13 -12.49 -6.40
CA PHE A 80 -8.18 -12.66 -5.32
C PHE A 80 -8.91 -12.93 -4.01
N ASP A 81 -8.38 -13.82 -3.19
CA ASP A 81 -8.93 -14.07 -1.85
C ASP A 81 -8.60 -12.94 -0.87
N LEU A 82 -7.38 -12.38 -0.98
CA LEU A 82 -6.86 -11.35 -0.10
C LEU A 82 -6.12 -10.27 -0.91
N LEU A 83 -6.43 -8.99 -0.62
CA LEU A 83 -5.75 -7.83 -1.20
C LEU A 83 -5.16 -6.96 -0.09
N LEU A 84 -3.84 -6.83 -0.09
CA LEU A 84 -3.09 -5.90 0.76
C LEU A 84 -2.81 -4.64 -0.04
N THR A 85 -3.24 -3.49 0.47
CA THR A 85 -3.07 -2.19 -0.20
C THR A 85 -2.19 -1.24 0.62
N GLY A 86 -1.81 -0.11 0.01
CA GLY A 86 -1.00 0.93 0.64
C GLY A 86 -1.21 2.27 -0.04
N HIS A 87 -0.18 3.11 -0.08
CA HIS A 87 -0.08 4.35 -0.84
C HIS A 87 -0.96 5.51 -0.34
N GLN A 88 -2.27 5.33 -0.20
CA GLN A 88 -3.21 6.42 0.13
C GLN A 88 -3.17 6.88 1.59
N HIS A 89 -2.37 6.24 2.46
CA HIS A 89 -2.32 6.55 3.89
C HIS A 89 -3.70 6.50 4.57
N MET A 90 -4.59 5.67 4.05
CA MET A 90 -5.88 5.38 4.67
C MET A 90 -5.79 4.10 5.49
N THR A 91 -6.80 3.84 6.32
CA THR A 91 -6.85 2.66 7.16
C THR A 91 -8.04 1.78 6.78
N VAL A 92 -7.78 0.49 6.50
CA VAL A 92 -8.79 -0.54 6.27
C VAL A 92 -8.39 -1.75 7.11
N HIS A 93 -9.02 -1.92 8.27
CA HIS A 93 -8.66 -2.97 9.22
C HIS A 93 -9.17 -4.37 8.85
N GLY A 94 -9.93 -4.50 7.78
CA GLY A 94 -10.41 -5.73 7.21
C GLY A 94 -11.90 -5.68 6.90
N GLN A 95 -12.21 -5.87 5.63
CA GLN A 95 -13.59 -6.02 5.15
C GLN A 95 -13.61 -6.81 3.85
N THR A 96 -14.76 -7.36 3.49
CA THR A 96 -14.93 -8.02 2.20
C THR A 96 -15.49 -7.04 1.19
N LEU A 97 -14.82 -6.91 0.06
CA LEU A 97 -15.20 -6.09 -1.08
C LEU A 97 -15.28 -6.95 -2.33
N CYS A 98 -16.47 -7.08 -2.92
CA CYS A 98 -16.71 -7.91 -4.12
C CYS A 98 -16.21 -9.37 -4.01
N GLY A 99 -16.15 -9.93 -2.81
CA GLY A 99 -15.64 -11.29 -2.56
C GLY A 99 -14.19 -11.35 -2.06
N THR A 100 -13.40 -10.30 -2.27
CA THR A 100 -12.01 -10.18 -1.82
C THR A 100 -11.93 -9.60 -0.41
N PHE A 101 -11.17 -10.22 0.49
CA PHE A 101 -10.86 -9.62 1.79
C PHE A 101 -9.77 -8.55 1.62
N VAL A 102 -10.05 -7.32 2.03
CA VAL A 102 -9.15 -6.18 1.79
C VAL A 102 -8.67 -5.56 3.09
N VAL A 103 -7.39 -5.19 3.13
CA VAL A 103 -6.76 -4.54 4.27
C VAL A 103 -5.76 -3.47 3.83
N GLN A 104 -5.61 -2.45 4.67
CA GLN A 104 -4.54 -1.46 4.60
C GLN A 104 -4.24 -0.97 6.03
N PRO A 105 -3.02 -1.17 6.55
CA PRO A 105 -2.62 -0.57 7.81
C PRO A 105 -2.47 0.95 7.64
N THR A 106 -2.50 1.68 8.76
CA THR A 106 -2.16 3.10 8.74
C THR A 106 -0.71 3.33 8.33
N ASP A 107 -0.39 4.55 7.95
CA ASP A 107 0.96 4.96 7.51
C ASP A 107 1.96 5.05 8.68
N ARG A 108 3.25 5.25 8.34
CA ARG A 108 4.36 5.51 9.27
C ARG A 108 4.65 4.41 10.28
N GLY A 109 4.19 3.18 10.03
CA GLY A 109 4.46 2.05 10.90
C GLY A 109 3.88 2.18 12.31
N GLN A 110 2.76 2.89 12.48
CA GLN A 110 2.09 3.06 13.77
C GLN A 110 1.39 1.78 14.21
N GLU A 111 1.05 0.92 13.27
CA GLU A 111 0.43 -0.37 13.52
C GLU A 111 0.83 -1.39 12.46
N PHE A 112 0.55 -2.64 12.72
CA PHE A 112 0.52 -3.68 11.70
C PHE A 112 -0.78 -4.50 11.84
N LEU A 113 -1.14 -5.21 10.79
CA LEU A 113 -2.33 -6.06 10.80
C LEU A 113 -1.88 -7.52 10.87
N HIS A 114 -2.35 -8.23 11.89
CA HIS A 114 -2.25 -9.69 11.96
C HIS A 114 -3.46 -10.27 11.23
N ILE A 115 -3.21 -11.02 10.16
CA ILE A 115 -4.24 -11.60 9.32
C ILE A 115 -4.23 -13.11 9.48
N GLU A 116 -5.37 -13.68 9.82
CA GLU A 116 -5.56 -15.12 9.87
C GLU A 116 -6.40 -15.60 8.69
N ALA A 117 -5.94 -16.68 8.06
CA ALA A 117 -6.65 -17.37 6.98
C ALA A 117 -7.04 -18.78 7.42
N ALA A 118 -8.33 -19.06 7.48
CA ALA A 118 -8.84 -20.41 7.68
C ALA A 118 -9.32 -20.97 6.33
N VAL A 119 -8.67 -22.06 5.88
CA VAL A 119 -8.96 -22.72 4.60
C VAL A 119 -9.48 -24.12 4.90
N SER A 120 -10.63 -24.48 4.33
CA SER A 120 -11.27 -25.78 4.49
C SER A 120 -12.08 -26.13 3.23
N GLU A 121 -12.61 -27.36 3.17
CA GLU A 121 -13.54 -27.77 2.12
C GLU A 121 -14.82 -26.90 2.08
N ALA A 122 -15.21 -26.30 3.22
CA ALA A 122 -16.35 -25.39 3.31
C ALA A 122 -16.08 -23.97 2.76
N GLY A 123 -14.83 -23.66 2.43
CA GLY A 123 -14.40 -22.37 1.90
C GLY A 123 -13.26 -21.73 2.66
N LYS A 124 -13.04 -20.47 2.36
CA LYS A 124 -11.95 -19.64 2.92
C LYS A 124 -12.55 -18.52 3.76
N ARG A 125 -11.95 -18.25 4.90
CA ARG A 125 -12.32 -17.14 5.78
C ARG A 125 -11.08 -16.39 6.23
N PHE A 126 -11.13 -15.09 6.13
CA PHE A 126 -10.07 -14.19 6.58
C PHE A 126 -10.58 -13.33 7.73
N THR A 127 -9.72 -13.08 8.68
CA THR A 127 -9.92 -12.10 9.76
C THR A 127 -8.64 -11.30 9.94
N SER A 128 -8.76 -10.08 10.45
CA SER A 128 -7.60 -9.24 10.76
C SER A 128 -7.74 -8.62 12.13
N GLU A 129 -6.63 -8.49 12.81
CA GLU A 129 -6.48 -7.81 14.08
C GLU A 129 -5.44 -6.70 13.94
N THR A 130 -5.76 -5.51 14.46
CA THR A 130 -4.83 -4.40 14.50
C THR A 130 -3.92 -4.53 15.71
N VAL A 131 -2.63 -4.50 15.47
CA VAL A 131 -1.62 -4.53 16.52
C VAL A 131 -0.83 -3.22 16.49
N PRO A 132 -0.96 -2.37 17.52
CA PRO A 132 -0.19 -1.13 17.61
C PRO A 132 1.32 -1.43 17.63
N ALA A 133 2.09 -0.65 16.87
CA ALA A 133 3.55 -0.69 16.94
C ALA A 133 3.99 -0.01 18.26
N SER A 134 3.97 -0.78 19.33
CA SER A 134 4.31 -0.32 20.69
C SER A 134 5.46 -1.14 21.25
N GLY A 135 6.23 -0.50 22.15
CA GLY A 135 7.35 -1.15 22.83
C GLY A 135 8.67 -0.41 22.62
N ALA A 136 9.65 -0.81 23.40
CA ALA A 136 11.00 -0.26 23.28
C ALA A 136 11.71 -0.88 22.07
N CYS A 137 12.29 -0.04 21.22
CA CYS A 137 13.19 -0.51 20.18
C CYS A 137 14.41 -1.21 20.81
N ARG A 138 14.88 -2.29 20.20
CA ARG A 138 16.10 -2.97 20.66
C ARG A 138 17.29 -2.03 20.56
N ARG A 139 18.08 -1.99 21.62
CA ARG A 139 19.24 -1.10 21.72
C ARG A 139 20.21 -1.29 20.55
N GLU A 140 20.43 -2.53 20.15
CA GLU A 140 21.33 -2.90 19.04
C GLU A 140 20.92 -2.21 17.73
N TRP A 141 19.62 -2.14 17.43
CA TRP A 141 19.12 -1.47 16.24
C TRP A 141 19.24 0.06 16.32
N LEU A 142 18.98 0.63 17.49
CA LEU A 142 19.18 2.06 17.71
C LEU A 142 20.64 2.45 17.48
N ASP A 143 21.58 1.64 17.98
CA ASP A 143 23.01 1.88 17.81
C ASP A 143 23.44 1.68 16.34
N GLU A 144 22.89 0.68 15.63
CA GLU A 144 23.16 0.41 14.22
C GLU A 144 22.72 1.58 13.32
N PHE A 145 21.50 2.11 13.52
CA PHE A 145 20.95 3.18 12.69
C PHE A 145 21.30 4.59 13.15
N ALA A 146 21.88 4.78 14.32
CA ALA A 146 22.19 6.09 14.88
C ALA A 146 23.08 6.98 13.97
N GLY A 147 23.97 6.39 13.19
CA GLY A 147 24.82 7.10 12.24
C GLY A 147 24.01 7.65 11.05
N MET A 148 23.08 6.85 10.53
CA MET A 148 22.19 7.22 9.43
C MET A 148 21.21 8.31 9.87
N GLU A 149 20.61 8.18 11.06
CA GLU A 149 19.71 9.19 11.63
C GLU A 149 20.40 10.53 11.81
N ARG A 150 21.62 10.55 12.39
CA ARG A 150 22.40 11.79 12.51
C ARG A 150 22.70 12.42 11.15
N GLY A 151 23.15 11.62 10.18
CA GLY A 151 23.43 12.11 8.83
C GLY A 151 22.20 12.71 8.14
N ALA A 152 21.03 12.09 8.31
CA ALA A 152 19.77 12.62 7.80
C ALA A 152 19.37 13.93 8.50
N GLN A 153 19.53 13.99 9.84
CA GLN A 153 19.22 15.19 10.61
C GLN A 153 20.16 16.34 10.24
N ASP A 154 21.46 16.08 10.15
CA ASP A 154 22.47 17.07 9.74
C ASP A 154 22.15 17.64 8.35
N TRP A 155 21.64 16.80 7.44
CA TRP A 155 21.23 17.25 6.11
C TRP A 155 19.94 18.10 6.15
N LEU A 156 18.97 17.72 6.96
CA LEU A 156 17.69 18.45 7.12
C LEU A 156 17.90 19.82 7.81
N ASP A 157 18.87 19.91 8.72
CA ASP A 157 19.16 21.13 9.46
C ASP A 157 19.97 22.17 8.66
N GLN A 158 20.39 21.84 7.44
CA GLN A 158 21.08 22.79 6.58
C GLN A 158 20.17 23.96 6.23
N VAL A 159 20.64 25.17 6.46
CA VAL A 159 19.94 26.37 6.07
C VAL A 159 19.98 26.52 4.55
N VAL A 160 18.85 26.34 3.91
CA VAL A 160 18.69 26.45 2.44
C VAL A 160 18.30 27.87 1.99
N GLY A 161 17.90 28.73 2.92
CA GLY A 161 17.53 30.13 2.63
C GLY A 161 16.94 30.81 3.84
N HIS A 162 16.76 32.14 3.70
CA HIS A 162 16.11 32.99 4.69
C HIS A 162 14.90 33.67 4.10
N LEU A 163 13.79 33.62 4.76
CA LEU A 163 12.58 34.37 4.41
C LEU A 163 12.56 35.68 5.20
N PRO A 164 12.44 36.81 4.55
CA PRO A 164 12.41 38.11 5.23
C PRO A 164 11.13 38.31 6.07
N GLN A 165 10.10 37.54 5.80
CA GLN A 165 8.83 37.51 6.54
C GLN A 165 8.31 36.11 6.72
N PRO A 166 7.58 35.80 7.81
CA PRO A 166 6.93 34.52 7.99
C PRO A 166 5.96 34.24 6.85
N LEU A 167 6.00 32.99 6.31
CA LEU A 167 4.93 32.48 5.47
C LEU A 167 3.80 32.07 6.40
N LEU A 168 2.80 32.92 6.53
CA LEU A 168 1.56 32.55 7.21
C LEU A 168 0.59 32.02 6.16
N PRO A 169 -0.11 30.90 6.42
CA PRO A 169 -1.19 30.49 5.56
C PRO A 169 -2.25 31.60 5.56
N ASP A 170 -2.80 31.89 4.38
CA ASP A 170 -3.95 32.76 4.29
C ASP A 170 -5.06 32.13 5.14
N THR A 171 -5.50 32.88 6.14
CA THR A 171 -6.67 32.46 6.93
C THR A 171 -7.87 32.34 6.00
N PRO A 172 -8.60 31.22 6.02
CA PRO A 172 -9.78 31.04 5.19
C PRO A 172 -10.88 32.05 5.50
#